data_676013ee1a0e2c50c11b6c3a40e40ead
#
_entry.id   676013ee1a0e2c50c11b6c3a40e40ead
#
_cell.length_a   1.000
_cell.length_b   1.000
_cell.length_c   1.000
_cell.angle_alpha   90.00
_cell.angle_beta   90.00
_cell.angle_gamma   90.00
#
_symmetry.space_group_name_H-M   'P 1'
#
loop_
_entity.id
_entity.type
_entity.pdbx_description
1 polymer ?
#
loop_
_entity_poly.entity_id
_entity_poly.type
_entity_poly.pdbx_seq_one_letter_code
_entity_poly.pdbx_strand_id
1 'polypeptide(L)'
;FEAFKPGDIKNGALPANMVEGINIIDNNTVTLVLYDKDKDGKRKDFAHVVGDFNNWKLSNDESSQMYRDETSGTWWITINNLEPTKEYAFQYYVGNKDKETIRIADAYARKILDPDNDKYISASTYPDNKDYPKGGIGIVSVFKTQSDIYNWKIKNFESPTVDNLVIYEMLLRDFTETGDINGAMQKLDYLQTLGVNAIELMPTQEFDGNDSWGYNPAFFFAMDKAYGTEKMYKEFIDACHERGMAVILDVVYNHATGSHPFAKMWWNNTNNKTASNNPYFNVDAPHPYSVFHDFNHESELVQNFVKRNLQFL
;
A
#
# COMPACT_ATOMS: atom_id res chain seq x y z
N PHE A 1 13.39 -25.28 18.61
CA PHE A 1 12.17 -25.18 17.82
C PHE A 1 12.49 -25.68 16.41
N GLU A 2 11.81 -26.72 15.92
CA GLU A 2 11.93 -27.11 14.51
C GLU A 2 11.40 -26.00 13.62
N ALA A 3 12.17 -25.66 12.57
CA ALA A 3 11.72 -24.70 11.59
C ALA A 3 10.47 -25.22 10.85
N PHE A 4 9.50 -24.35 10.56
CA PHE A 4 8.32 -24.71 9.78
C PHE A 4 8.74 -25.28 8.42
N LYS A 5 8.15 -26.42 8.05
CA LYS A 5 8.38 -27.06 6.74
C LYS A 5 7.12 -26.91 5.89
N PRO A 6 7.19 -26.20 4.76
CA PRO A 6 6.10 -26.12 3.82
C PRO A 6 5.70 -27.51 3.31
N GLY A 7 4.39 -27.76 3.24
CA GLY A 7 3.82 -29.01 2.69
C GLY A 7 3.79 -29.01 1.17
N ASP A 8 3.18 -30.05 0.62
CA ASP A 8 2.96 -30.17 -0.82
C ASP A 8 2.08 -29.03 -1.35
N ILE A 9 2.35 -28.62 -2.59
CA ILE A 9 1.58 -27.57 -3.26
C ILE A 9 0.12 -28.02 -3.42
N LYS A 10 -0.81 -27.14 -3.03
CA LYS A 10 -2.24 -27.29 -3.30
C LYS A 10 -2.59 -26.43 -4.52
N ASN A 11 -2.96 -27.08 -5.62
CA ASN A 11 -3.41 -26.40 -6.82
C ASN A 11 -4.89 -26.05 -6.72
N GLY A 12 -5.26 -24.89 -7.21
CA GLY A 12 -6.64 -24.44 -7.27
C GLY A 12 -6.78 -23.21 -8.15
N ALA A 13 -7.77 -23.21 -9.03
CA ALA A 13 -8.05 -22.06 -9.88
C ALA A 13 -8.44 -20.83 -9.05
N LEU A 14 -7.90 -19.67 -9.40
CA LEU A 14 -8.29 -18.40 -8.79
C LEU A 14 -9.80 -18.20 -8.96
N PRO A 15 -10.56 -17.95 -7.88
CA PRO A 15 -12.00 -17.70 -8.00
C PRO A 15 -12.30 -16.53 -8.95
N ALA A 16 -13.44 -16.61 -9.62
CA ALA A 16 -13.84 -15.58 -10.58
C ALA A 16 -13.92 -14.18 -9.94
N ASN A 17 -13.57 -13.17 -10.71
CA ASN A 17 -13.61 -11.75 -10.33
C ASN A 17 -12.62 -11.35 -9.21
N MET A 18 -11.66 -12.19 -8.87
CA MET A 18 -10.59 -11.83 -7.95
C MET A 18 -9.46 -11.11 -8.70
N VAL A 19 -8.85 -10.16 -8.01
CA VAL A 19 -7.68 -9.41 -8.49
C VAL A 19 -6.55 -9.54 -7.46
N GLU A 20 -5.32 -9.26 -7.88
CA GLU A 20 -4.18 -9.20 -6.94
C GLU A 20 -4.48 -8.27 -5.77
N GLY A 21 -4.05 -8.69 -4.58
CA GLY A 21 -4.24 -7.94 -3.36
C GLY A 21 -5.37 -8.47 -2.49
N ILE A 22 -6.08 -7.55 -1.85
CA ILE A 22 -7.07 -7.82 -0.82
C ILE A 22 -8.47 -7.69 -1.43
N ASN A 23 -9.17 -8.82 -1.57
CA ASN A 23 -10.53 -8.84 -2.11
C ASN A 23 -11.54 -9.07 -0.97
N ILE A 24 -12.28 -8.05 -0.62
CA ILE A 24 -13.38 -8.15 0.36
C ILE A 24 -14.59 -8.79 -0.34
N ILE A 25 -14.96 -9.98 0.09
CA ILE A 25 -16.07 -10.75 -0.49
C ILE A 25 -17.38 -10.33 0.15
N ASP A 26 -17.40 -10.28 1.48
CA ASP A 26 -18.49 -9.80 2.31
C ASP A 26 -17.93 -9.32 3.66
N ASN A 27 -18.82 -8.97 4.60
CA ASN A 27 -18.42 -8.46 5.91
C ASN A 27 -17.60 -9.46 6.77
N ASN A 28 -17.56 -10.73 6.39
CA ASN A 28 -16.92 -11.78 7.18
C ASN A 28 -15.84 -12.55 6.40
N THR A 29 -15.62 -12.21 5.14
CA THR A 29 -14.82 -13.02 4.21
C THR A 29 -13.89 -12.15 3.37
N VAL A 30 -12.63 -12.55 3.27
CA VAL A 30 -11.62 -11.94 2.39
C VAL A 30 -10.94 -13.01 1.56
N THR A 31 -10.62 -12.70 0.32
CA THR A 31 -9.70 -13.49 -0.51
C THR A 31 -8.44 -12.68 -0.76
N LEU A 32 -7.31 -13.24 -0.35
CA LEU A 32 -5.99 -12.65 -0.53
C LEU A 32 -5.33 -13.28 -1.74
N VAL A 33 -4.80 -12.46 -2.64
CA VAL A 33 -4.22 -12.90 -3.92
C VAL A 33 -2.84 -12.27 -4.10
N LEU A 34 -1.83 -13.14 -4.29
CA LEU A 34 -0.45 -12.73 -4.51
C LEU A 34 0.03 -13.20 -5.88
N TYR A 35 0.44 -12.28 -6.75
CA TYR A 35 1.08 -12.63 -8.02
C TYR A 35 2.50 -13.10 -7.77
N ASP A 36 2.87 -14.21 -8.43
CA ASP A 36 4.19 -14.82 -8.31
C ASP A 36 4.59 -15.48 -9.63
N LYS A 37 5.04 -14.67 -10.56
CA LYS A 37 5.66 -15.14 -11.80
C LYS A 37 6.75 -14.15 -12.21
N ASP A 38 7.99 -14.60 -12.23
CA ASP A 38 9.12 -13.77 -12.62
C ASP A 38 9.23 -13.60 -14.16
N LYS A 39 10.21 -12.81 -14.63
CA LYS A 39 10.45 -12.60 -16.06
C LYS A 39 10.72 -13.88 -16.84
N ASP A 40 11.26 -14.91 -16.17
CA ASP A 40 11.57 -16.20 -16.77
C ASP A 40 10.40 -17.19 -16.68
N GLY A 41 9.26 -16.75 -16.14
CA GLY A 41 8.09 -17.56 -15.92
C GLY A 41 8.16 -18.49 -14.70
N LYS A 42 9.17 -18.31 -13.85
CA LYS A 42 9.34 -19.15 -12.64
C LYS A 42 8.47 -18.69 -11.51
N ARG A 43 8.06 -19.66 -10.70
CA ARG A 43 7.24 -19.49 -9.50
C ARG A 43 8.04 -19.84 -8.26
N LYS A 44 7.63 -19.31 -7.13
CA LYS A 44 8.14 -19.79 -5.83
C LYS A 44 7.57 -21.15 -5.49
N ASP A 45 8.24 -21.90 -4.61
CA ASP A 45 7.86 -23.25 -4.26
C ASP A 45 6.68 -23.31 -3.29
N PHE A 46 6.48 -22.26 -2.49
CA PHE A 46 5.38 -22.21 -1.53
C PHE A 46 4.96 -20.77 -1.22
N ALA A 47 3.70 -20.62 -0.82
CA ALA A 47 3.16 -19.38 -0.27
C ALA A 47 2.15 -19.70 0.85
N HIS A 48 2.30 -18.97 1.96
CA HIS A 48 1.41 -19.04 3.12
C HIS A 48 1.04 -17.62 3.55
N VAL A 49 -0.02 -17.50 4.33
CA VAL A 49 -0.37 -16.25 5.02
C VAL A 49 -0.24 -16.45 6.53
N VAL A 50 0.23 -15.41 7.20
CA VAL A 50 0.21 -15.30 8.65
C VAL A 50 -0.39 -13.96 9.03
N GLY A 51 -1.24 -13.96 10.03
CA GLY A 51 -1.91 -12.74 10.47
C GLY A 51 -2.73 -12.93 11.72
N ASP A 52 -3.43 -11.89 12.12
CA ASP A 52 -4.30 -11.91 13.31
C ASP A 52 -5.40 -12.96 13.21
N PHE A 53 -5.83 -13.31 11.98
CA PHE A 53 -6.88 -14.29 11.73
C PHE A 53 -6.45 -15.74 12.00
N ASN A 54 -5.14 -16.03 12.09
CA ASN A 54 -4.63 -17.37 12.43
C ASN A 54 -3.57 -17.32 13.54
N ASN A 55 -3.60 -16.29 14.38
CA ASN A 55 -2.65 -16.07 15.48
C ASN A 55 -1.17 -16.10 15.03
N TRP A 56 -0.91 -15.66 13.81
CA TRP A 56 0.43 -15.59 13.21
C TRP A 56 1.12 -16.95 13.10
N LYS A 57 0.33 -18.02 13.02
CA LYS A 57 0.82 -19.39 12.94
C LYS A 57 0.90 -19.86 11.49
N LEU A 58 2.09 -20.31 11.07
CA LEU A 58 2.27 -21.04 9.82
C LEU A 58 1.71 -22.45 9.97
N SER A 59 0.91 -22.87 8.98
CA SER A 59 0.30 -24.20 8.92
C SER A 59 0.15 -24.63 7.46
N ASN A 60 0.15 -25.95 7.22
CA ASN A 60 -0.09 -26.53 5.90
C ASN A 60 -1.56 -26.90 5.68
N ASP A 61 -2.46 -26.13 6.26
CA ASP A 61 -3.91 -26.26 6.12
C ASP A 61 -4.56 -24.97 5.57
N GLU A 62 -5.88 -24.99 5.48
CA GLU A 62 -6.69 -23.90 4.95
C GLU A 62 -6.61 -22.59 5.73
N SER A 63 -6.04 -22.59 6.94
CA SER A 63 -5.87 -21.38 7.72
C SER A 63 -4.65 -20.54 7.31
N SER A 64 -3.70 -21.12 6.58
CA SER A 64 -2.42 -20.49 6.25
C SER A 64 -1.91 -20.79 4.85
N GLN A 65 -2.03 -22.02 4.36
CA GLN A 65 -1.48 -22.42 3.07
C GLN A 65 -2.32 -21.90 1.92
N MET A 66 -1.68 -21.18 0.98
CA MET A 66 -2.34 -20.66 -0.21
C MET A 66 -2.44 -21.71 -1.31
N TYR A 67 -3.50 -21.63 -2.12
CA TYR A 67 -3.64 -22.36 -3.36
C TYR A 67 -2.81 -21.73 -4.47
N ARG A 68 -2.23 -22.56 -5.32
CA ARG A 68 -1.48 -22.13 -6.50
C ARG A 68 -2.35 -22.26 -7.75
N ASP A 69 -2.53 -21.15 -8.47
CA ASP A 69 -3.13 -21.12 -9.79
C ASP A 69 -2.04 -20.92 -10.85
N GLU A 70 -1.82 -21.93 -11.69
CA GLU A 70 -0.82 -21.88 -12.75
C GLU A 70 -1.25 -20.95 -13.89
N THR A 71 -2.55 -20.85 -14.16
CA THR A 71 -3.07 -20.05 -15.27
C THR A 71 -2.88 -18.57 -15.03
N SER A 72 -3.24 -18.08 -13.85
CA SER A 72 -3.11 -16.66 -13.49
C SER A 72 -1.71 -16.27 -12.99
N GLY A 73 -0.89 -17.25 -12.63
CA GLY A 73 0.41 -16.98 -11.99
C GLY A 73 0.30 -16.49 -10.55
N THR A 74 -0.80 -16.81 -9.87
CA THR A 74 -1.09 -16.32 -8.52
C THR A 74 -1.10 -17.42 -7.47
N TRP A 75 -0.98 -16.99 -6.22
CA TRP A 75 -1.35 -17.73 -5.03
C TRP A 75 -2.57 -17.04 -4.42
N TRP A 76 -3.51 -17.82 -3.86
CA TRP A 76 -4.70 -17.25 -3.25
C TRP A 76 -5.18 -18.06 -2.04
N ILE A 77 -5.87 -17.40 -1.14
CA ILE A 77 -6.51 -18.01 0.03
C ILE A 77 -7.77 -17.21 0.40
N THR A 78 -8.82 -17.89 0.80
CA THR A 78 -10.03 -17.26 1.33
C THR A 78 -10.08 -17.47 2.84
N ILE A 79 -10.20 -16.39 3.59
CA ILE A 79 -10.32 -16.38 5.05
C ILE A 79 -11.76 -16.02 5.41
N ASN A 80 -12.40 -16.92 6.16
CA ASN A 80 -13.80 -16.77 6.61
C ASN A 80 -13.89 -16.42 8.09
N ASN A 81 -15.11 -16.17 8.56
CA ASN A 81 -15.43 -15.92 9.98
C ASN A 81 -14.71 -14.72 10.59
N LEU A 82 -14.48 -13.69 9.77
CA LEU A 82 -13.88 -12.44 10.21
C LEU A 82 -14.93 -11.55 10.89
N GLU A 83 -14.47 -10.72 11.84
CA GLU A 83 -15.28 -9.69 12.46
C GLU A 83 -15.28 -8.42 11.58
N PRO A 84 -16.45 -7.87 11.21
CA PRO A 84 -16.54 -6.85 10.14
C PRO A 84 -15.70 -5.60 10.35
N THR A 85 -15.72 -5.02 11.53
CA THR A 85 -15.05 -3.73 11.84
C THR A 85 -13.65 -3.89 12.42
N LYS A 86 -13.22 -5.12 12.66
CA LYS A 86 -11.90 -5.40 13.21
C LYS A 86 -10.81 -5.26 12.15
N GLU A 87 -9.73 -4.60 12.52
CA GLU A 87 -8.53 -4.56 11.71
C GLU A 87 -7.72 -5.84 11.89
N TYR A 88 -7.35 -6.46 10.78
CA TYR A 88 -6.51 -7.65 10.71
C TYR A 88 -5.18 -7.31 10.07
N ALA A 89 -4.10 -7.48 10.81
CA ALA A 89 -2.75 -7.38 10.27
C ALA A 89 -2.29 -8.74 9.72
N PHE A 90 -1.57 -8.75 8.61
CA PHE A 90 -1.08 -9.98 7.99
C PHE A 90 0.16 -9.75 7.12
N GLN A 91 0.83 -10.84 6.79
CA GLN A 91 1.91 -10.92 5.80
C GLN A 91 1.80 -12.20 4.99
N TYR A 92 2.36 -12.17 3.80
CA TYR A 92 2.69 -13.37 3.02
C TYR A 92 4.03 -13.93 3.46
N TYR A 93 4.10 -15.24 3.57
CA TYR A 93 5.32 -16.02 3.81
C TYR A 93 5.59 -16.85 2.56
N VAL A 94 6.63 -16.51 1.82
CA VAL A 94 6.92 -17.09 0.51
C VAL A 94 8.39 -17.46 0.38
N GLY A 95 8.69 -18.44 -0.45
CA GLY A 95 10.08 -18.81 -0.70
C GLY A 95 10.22 -20.04 -1.59
N ASN A 96 11.48 -20.47 -1.70
CA ASN A 96 11.86 -21.70 -2.37
C ASN A 96 12.41 -22.68 -1.36
N LYS A 97 12.19 -23.99 -1.58
CA LYS A 97 12.78 -25.07 -0.79
C LYS A 97 14.30 -24.90 -0.81
N ASP A 98 14.95 -25.07 0.35
CA ASP A 98 16.40 -24.98 0.53
C ASP A 98 17.00 -23.57 0.29
N LYS A 99 16.18 -22.51 0.28
CA LYS A 99 16.61 -21.11 0.18
C LYS A 99 15.95 -20.25 1.26
N GLU A 100 16.38 -18.99 1.33
CA GLU A 100 15.75 -18.03 2.24
C GLU A 100 14.27 -17.87 1.93
N THR A 101 13.49 -17.81 3.00
CA THR A 101 12.09 -17.42 2.97
C THR A 101 11.97 -15.95 3.29
N ILE A 102 10.96 -15.29 2.73
CA ILE A 102 10.68 -13.89 2.99
C ILE A 102 9.27 -13.71 3.54
N ARG A 103 9.11 -12.70 4.37
CA ARG A 103 7.80 -12.16 4.72
C ARG A 103 7.62 -10.81 4.06
N ILE A 104 6.51 -10.62 3.37
CA ILE A 104 6.18 -9.39 2.68
C ILE A 104 4.76 -8.95 3.01
N ALA A 105 4.56 -7.63 3.02
CA ALA A 105 3.25 -7.02 3.05
C ALA A 105 2.56 -7.15 1.69
N ASP A 106 1.28 -6.84 1.63
CA ASP A 106 0.51 -6.73 0.39
C ASP A 106 0.70 -5.35 -0.24
N ALA A 107 1.07 -5.32 -1.52
CA ALA A 107 1.32 -4.07 -2.25
C ALA A 107 0.06 -3.23 -2.48
N TYR A 108 -1.12 -3.81 -2.35
CA TYR A 108 -2.42 -3.15 -2.53
C TYR A 108 -3.10 -2.79 -1.21
N ALA A 109 -2.41 -2.97 -0.08
CA ALA A 109 -2.96 -2.63 1.23
C ALA A 109 -3.22 -1.12 1.34
N ARG A 110 -4.38 -0.77 1.88
CA ARG A 110 -4.79 0.63 2.15
C ARG A 110 -4.28 1.14 3.50
N LYS A 111 -3.74 0.26 4.31
CA LYS A 111 -3.07 0.57 5.58
C LYS A 111 -1.96 -0.44 5.81
N ILE A 112 -0.84 0.06 6.31
CA ILE A 112 0.28 -0.75 6.78
C ILE A 112 0.64 -0.37 8.22
N LEU A 113 1.37 -1.25 8.91
CA LEU A 113 2.00 -0.91 10.19
C LEU A 113 3.51 -1.07 10.05
N ASP A 114 4.22 -0.04 10.45
CA ASP A 114 5.67 0.01 10.46
C ASP A 114 6.18 0.01 11.92
N PRO A 115 6.85 -1.08 12.37
CA PRO A 115 7.29 -1.20 13.75
C PRO A 115 8.35 -0.16 14.15
N ASP A 116 9.04 0.39 13.17
CA ASP A 116 10.14 1.34 13.43
C ASP A 116 9.65 2.78 13.54
N ASN A 117 8.62 3.16 12.78
CA ASN A 117 8.21 4.55 12.61
C ASN A 117 6.83 4.89 13.20
N ASP A 118 5.87 3.97 13.22
CA ASP A 118 4.49 4.26 13.68
C ASP A 118 4.44 4.75 15.13
N LYS A 119 5.32 4.28 15.98
CA LYS A 119 5.43 4.69 17.39
C LYS A 119 5.73 6.18 17.61
N TYR A 120 6.17 6.87 16.59
CA TYR A 120 6.47 8.31 16.62
C TYR A 120 5.32 9.17 16.08
N ILE A 121 4.27 8.55 15.53
CA ILE A 121 3.07 9.26 15.07
C ILE A 121 2.19 9.52 16.29
N SER A 122 1.82 10.78 16.50
CA SER A 122 0.98 11.16 17.64
C SER A 122 -0.45 10.64 17.49
N ALA A 123 -1.10 10.35 18.59
CA ALA A 123 -2.51 9.96 18.61
C ALA A 123 -3.46 11.07 18.11
N SER A 124 -3.03 12.34 18.14
CA SER A 124 -3.81 13.45 17.56
C SER A 124 -3.76 13.44 16.04
N THR A 125 -2.66 13.01 15.45
CA THR A 125 -2.51 12.86 13.99
C THR A 125 -3.19 11.58 13.50
N TYR A 126 -2.95 10.46 14.17
CA TYR A 126 -3.56 9.18 13.82
C TYR A 126 -4.16 8.51 15.06
N PRO A 127 -5.42 8.84 15.41
CA PRO A 127 -6.08 8.23 16.55
C PRO A 127 -6.35 6.74 16.35
N ASP A 128 -6.34 6.00 17.44
CA ASP A 128 -6.67 4.57 17.49
C ASP A 128 -5.87 3.71 16.50
N ASN A 129 -4.60 4.07 16.24
CA ASN A 129 -3.75 3.24 15.41
C ASN A 129 -3.59 1.86 16.05
N LYS A 130 -3.76 0.82 15.21
CA LYS A 130 -3.60 -0.56 15.68
C LYS A 130 -2.19 -0.80 16.21
N ASP A 131 -2.08 -1.45 17.36
CA ASP A 131 -0.81 -1.90 17.88
C ASP A 131 -0.12 -2.87 16.91
N TYR A 132 1.19 -2.71 16.78
CA TYR A 132 1.96 -3.62 15.94
C TYR A 132 1.90 -5.06 16.48
N PRO A 133 1.56 -6.06 15.66
CA PRO A 133 1.35 -7.43 16.11
C PRO A 133 2.66 -8.12 16.49
N LYS A 134 2.65 -8.88 17.59
CA LYS A 134 3.84 -9.61 18.08
C LYS A 134 4.39 -10.64 17.08
N GLY A 135 3.55 -11.14 16.17
CA GLY A 135 3.93 -12.12 15.14
C GLY A 135 4.47 -11.52 13.86
N GLY A 136 4.41 -10.19 13.68
CA GLY A 136 4.89 -9.50 12.50
C GLY A 136 6.41 -9.40 12.42
N ILE A 137 6.93 -9.30 11.21
CA ILE A 137 8.36 -9.05 10.93
C ILE A 137 8.44 -7.94 9.88
N GLY A 138 8.98 -6.78 10.26
CA GLY A 138 8.99 -5.61 9.38
C GLY A 138 7.58 -5.07 9.10
N ILE A 139 7.36 -4.49 7.93
CA ILE A 139 6.06 -3.87 7.60
C ILE A 139 4.99 -4.94 7.38
N VAL A 140 3.82 -4.76 7.99
CA VAL A 140 2.66 -5.63 7.83
C VAL A 140 1.51 -4.88 7.18
N SER A 141 0.70 -5.59 6.38
CA SER A 141 -0.53 -5.08 5.79
C SER A 141 -1.68 -5.16 6.77
N VAL A 142 -2.64 -4.24 6.65
CA VAL A 142 -3.86 -4.24 7.46
C VAL A 142 -5.08 -4.13 6.56
N PHE A 143 -6.12 -4.91 6.86
CA PHE A 143 -7.44 -4.77 6.25
C PHE A 143 -8.55 -4.92 7.30
N LYS A 144 -9.73 -4.45 6.96
CA LYS A 144 -11.00 -4.78 7.62
C LYS A 144 -12.05 -5.06 6.56
N THR A 145 -12.98 -5.97 6.83
CA THR A 145 -13.98 -6.39 5.84
C THR A 145 -15.13 -5.40 5.70
N GLN A 146 -15.38 -4.59 6.72
CA GLN A 146 -16.34 -3.49 6.64
C GLN A 146 -15.65 -2.17 6.93
N SER A 147 -15.52 -1.33 5.91
CA SER A 147 -15.00 0.03 6.03
C SER A 147 -16.14 1.02 6.20
N ASP A 148 -15.89 2.09 6.93
CA ASP A 148 -16.81 3.21 7.00
C ASP A 148 -16.95 3.86 5.63
N ILE A 149 -18.19 4.05 5.20
CA ILE A 149 -18.47 4.77 3.96
C ILE A 149 -18.34 6.26 4.26
N TYR A 150 -17.40 6.93 3.58
CA TYR A 150 -17.28 8.37 3.66
C TYR A 150 -18.40 9.03 2.82
N ASN A 151 -19.20 9.87 3.46
CA ASN A 151 -20.26 10.62 2.78
C ASN A 151 -19.72 12.00 2.38
N TRP A 152 -19.37 12.14 1.12
CA TRP A 152 -18.91 13.41 0.57
C TRP A 152 -19.95 14.52 0.74
N LYS A 153 -19.55 15.65 1.30
CA LYS A 153 -20.42 16.83 1.46
C LYS A 153 -20.59 17.54 0.13
N ILE A 154 -19.51 17.70 -0.62
CA ILE A 154 -19.50 18.34 -1.94
C ILE A 154 -19.50 17.25 -3.00
N LYS A 155 -20.69 16.97 -3.58
CA LYS A 155 -20.87 15.86 -4.53
C LYS A 155 -20.59 16.25 -5.98
N ASN A 156 -20.70 17.54 -6.31
CA ASN A 156 -20.57 18.07 -7.67
C ASN A 156 -19.55 19.23 -7.63
N PHE A 157 -18.29 18.90 -7.38
CA PHE A 157 -17.24 19.90 -7.43
C PHE A 157 -16.85 20.18 -8.88
N GLU A 158 -16.85 21.45 -9.25
CA GLU A 158 -16.33 21.91 -10.54
C GLU A 158 -14.96 22.53 -10.33
N SER A 159 -13.93 21.89 -10.87
CA SER A 159 -12.56 22.42 -10.81
C SER A 159 -12.46 23.75 -11.54
N PRO A 160 -11.66 24.69 -11.02
CA PRO A 160 -11.26 25.86 -11.80
C PRO A 160 -10.64 25.46 -13.13
N THR A 161 -10.85 26.28 -14.17
CA THR A 161 -10.21 26.04 -15.47
C THR A 161 -8.70 26.16 -15.36
N VAL A 162 -7.98 25.43 -16.18
CA VAL A 162 -6.51 25.38 -16.15
C VAL A 162 -5.89 26.79 -16.25
N ASP A 163 -6.46 27.66 -17.07
CA ASP A 163 -5.98 29.04 -17.28
C ASP A 163 -6.17 29.93 -16.05
N ASN A 164 -7.02 29.54 -15.11
CA ASN A 164 -7.35 30.31 -13.91
C ASN A 164 -6.80 29.70 -12.62
N LEU A 165 -5.95 28.67 -12.71
CA LEU A 165 -5.39 28.03 -11.52
C LEU A 165 -4.39 28.94 -10.80
N VAL A 166 -4.61 29.10 -9.50
CA VAL A 166 -3.65 29.66 -8.54
C VAL A 166 -3.32 28.53 -7.57
N ILE A 167 -2.21 27.86 -7.85
CA ILE A 167 -1.81 26.63 -7.16
C ILE A 167 -0.90 26.98 -5.98
N TYR A 168 -1.21 26.40 -4.82
CA TYR A 168 -0.33 26.36 -3.66
C TYR A 168 0.21 24.96 -3.48
N GLU A 169 1.50 24.76 -3.76
CA GLU A 169 2.19 23.50 -3.47
C GLU A 169 2.46 23.40 -1.97
N MET A 170 2.00 22.32 -1.35
CA MET A 170 2.02 22.15 0.10
C MET A 170 2.76 20.88 0.50
N LEU A 171 3.80 21.05 1.33
CA LEU A 171 4.36 19.97 2.11
C LEU A 171 3.69 19.95 3.48
N LEU A 172 2.83 18.97 3.73
CA LEU A 172 2.06 18.88 4.98
C LEU A 172 2.97 18.90 6.22
N ARG A 173 4.11 18.22 6.16
CA ARG A 173 5.11 18.18 7.24
C ARG A 173 5.54 19.57 7.72
N ASP A 174 5.72 20.50 6.79
CA ASP A 174 6.34 21.82 7.07
C ASP A 174 5.32 22.96 7.09
N PHE A 175 4.07 22.72 6.68
CA PHE A 175 3.11 23.80 6.49
C PHE A 175 2.58 24.37 7.82
N THR A 176 2.43 23.53 8.85
CA THR A 176 1.99 23.96 10.17
C THR A 176 2.83 23.32 11.28
N GLU A 177 2.72 23.82 12.49
CA GLU A 177 3.45 23.29 13.65
C GLU A 177 3.13 21.79 13.91
N THR A 178 1.90 21.37 13.66
CA THR A 178 1.51 19.96 13.84
C THR A 178 2.00 19.06 12.71
N GLY A 179 2.34 19.63 11.55
CA GLY A 179 2.87 18.92 10.38
C GLY A 179 1.94 17.85 9.83
N ASP A 180 0.62 18.04 9.96
CA ASP A 180 -0.40 17.07 9.58
C ASP A 180 -1.62 17.73 8.92
N ILE A 181 -2.58 16.89 8.51
CA ILE A 181 -3.83 17.32 7.88
C ILE A 181 -4.66 18.21 8.82
N ASN A 182 -4.68 17.92 10.13
CA ASN A 182 -5.45 18.71 11.09
C ASN A 182 -4.94 20.16 11.14
N GLY A 183 -3.62 20.35 11.12
CA GLY A 183 -3.02 21.68 11.04
C GLY A 183 -3.34 22.39 9.73
N ALA A 184 -3.22 21.68 8.61
CA ALA A 184 -3.52 22.24 7.29
C ALA A 184 -4.98 22.66 7.15
N MET A 185 -5.92 21.87 7.68
CA MET A 185 -7.37 22.20 7.71
C MET A 185 -7.65 23.57 8.32
N GLN A 186 -6.93 23.93 9.37
CA GLN A 186 -7.10 25.21 10.08
C GLN A 186 -6.63 26.42 9.28
N LYS A 187 -5.90 26.21 8.20
CA LYS A 187 -5.33 27.26 7.34
C LYS A 187 -6.04 27.43 5.99
N LEU A 188 -7.09 26.67 5.72
CA LEU A 188 -7.78 26.71 4.43
C LEU A 188 -8.44 28.06 4.16
N ASP A 189 -9.02 28.72 5.16
CA ASP A 189 -9.60 30.05 5.01
C ASP A 189 -8.52 31.11 4.68
N TYR A 190 -7.35 30.97 5.27
CA TYR A 190 -6.21 31.82 4.95
C TYR A 190 -5.78 31.65 3.49
N LEU A 191 -5.65 30.42 3.00
CA LEU A 191 -5.29 30.13 1.61
C LEU A 191 -6.36 30.66 0.64
N GLN A 192 -7.63 30.49 0.95
CA GLN A 192 -8.72 31.03 0.15
C GLN A 192 -8.63 32.57 0.07
N THR A 193 -8.35 33.24 1.19
CA THR A 193 -8.18 34.72 1.25
C THR A 193 -7.04 35.19 0.39
N LEU A 194 -5.97 34.41 0.23
CA LEU A 194 -4.86 34.70 -0.69
C LEU A 194 -5.23 34.54 -2.17
N GLY A 195 -6.42 34.00 -2.49
CA GLY A 195 -6.85 33.73 -3.85
C GLY A 195 -6.39 32.38 -4.39
N VAL A 196 -5.88 31.47 -3.54
CA VAL A 196 -5.56 30.10 -3.92
C VAL A 196 -6.84 29.35 -4.28
N ASN A 197 -6.86 28.68 -5.41
CA ASN A 197 -8.00 27.86 -5.87
C ASN A 197 -7.62 26.41 -6.22
N ALA A 198 -6.37 26.05 -5.97
CA ALA A 198 -5.92 24.64 -6.02
C ALA A 198 -4.79 24.44 -5.02
N ILE A 199 -4.84 23.33 -4.29
CA ILE A 199 -3.77 22.89 -3.39
C ILE A 199 -3.14 21.66 -4.00
N GLU A 200 -1.85 21.72 -4.31
CA GLU A 200 -1.05 20.59 -4.74
C GLU A 200 -0.36 19.99 -3.51
N LEU A 201 -0.82 18.82 -3.09
CA LEU A 201 -0.17 18.08 -2.01
C LEU A 201 1.08 17.39 -2.55
N MET A 202 2.25 17.70 -2.01
CA MET A 202 3.44 16.88 -2.21
C MET A 202 3.14 15.44 -1.77
N PRO A 203 3.87 14.42 -2.25
CA PRO A 203 3.42 13.04 -2.19
C PRO A 203 2.92 12.58 -0.81
N THR A 204 1.75 11.98 -0.79
CA THR A 204 1.02 11.55 0.42
C THR A 204 0.79 10.06 0.50
N GLN A 205 1.26 9.28 -0.48
CA GLN A 205 1.25 7.83 -0.40
C GLN A 205 2.31 7.38 0.59
N GLU A 206 2.08 6.29 1.30
CA GLU A 206 2.95 5.81 2.37
C GLU A 206 4.41 5.69 1.91
N PHE A 207 5.26 6.54 2.41
CA PHE A 207 6.69 6.58 2.15
C PHE A 207 7.51 5.99 3.30
N ASP A 208 8.78 5.69 3.09
CA ASP A 208 9.66 5.21 4.14
C ASP A 208 9.94 6.29 5.19
N GLY A 209 9.77 5.94 6.46
CA GLY A 209 9.92 6.86 7.60
C GLY A 209 8.71 7.80 7.75
N ASN A 210 8.84 8.77 8.66
CA ASN A 210 7.81 9.80 8.92
C ASN A 210 8.26 11.20 8.52
N ASP A 211 9.53 11.37 8.16
CA ASP A 211 10.15 12.65 7.82
C ASP A 211 10.69 12.60 6.39
N SER A 212 9.88 13.02 5.45
CA SER A 212 10.19 13.01 4.02
C SER A 212 9.39 14.06 3.27
N TRP A 213 9.86 14.40 2.06
CA TRP A 213 9.03 15.12 1.09
C TRP A 213 8.02 14.20 0.38
N GLY A 214 8.14 12.87 0.59
CA GLY A 214 7.26 11.87 0.02
C GLY A 214 7.74 11.24 -1.28
N TYR A 215 8.91 11.62 -1.80
CA TYR A 215 9.46 11.07 -3.06
C TYR A 215 10.22 9.75 -2.86
N ASN A 216 9.97 9.08 -1.75
CA ASN A 216 10.46 7.74 -1.42
C ASN A 216 9.28 6.78 -1.10
N PRO A 217 8.32 6.60 -2.05
CA PRO A 217 7.12 5.81 -1.78
C PRO A 217 7.44 4.32 -1.68
N ALA A 218 6.71 3.65 -0.79
CA ALA A 218 6.79 2.21 -0.58
C ALA A 218 5.44 1.50 -0.79
N PHE A 219 4.32 2.12 -0.37
CA PHE A 219 2.97 1.55 -0.48
C PHE A 219 2.03 2.55 -1.14
N PHE A 220 1.68 2.29 -2.38
CA PHE A 220 0.97 3.23 -3.25
C PHE A 220 -0.54 3.31 -3.00
N PHE A 221 -1.12 2.31 -2.35
CA PHE A 221 -2.55 2.26 -2.01
C PHE A 221 -2.84 2.68 -0.56
N ALA A 222 -1.81 2.94 0.23
CA ALA A 222 -1.93 3.47 1.58
C ALA A 222 -1.59 4.96 1.61
N MET A 223 -2.45 5.75 2.24
CA MET A 223 -2.14 7.15 2.53
C MET A 223 -1.24 7.21 3.77
N ASP A 224 -0.25 8.11 3.75
CA ASP A 224 0.76 8.16 4.81
C ASP A 224 0.16 8.55 6.17
N LYS A 225 0.38 7.70 7.15
CA LYS A 225 -0.15 7.84 8.51
C LYS A 225 0.47 9.01 9.28
N ALA A 226 1.67 9.45 8.88
CA ALA A 226 2.32 10.62 9.48
C ALA A 226 1.51 11.90 9.27
N TYR A 227 0.62 11.93 8.29
CA TYR A 227 -0.25 13.08 8.00
C TYR A 227 -1.69 12.91 8.49
N GLY A 228 -2.16 11.69 8.69
CA GLY A 228 -3.50 11.44 9.17
C GLY A 228 -4.12 10.15 8.65
N THR A 229 -5.37 9.92 9.03
CA THR A 229 -6.17 8.77 8.58
C THR A 229 -6.72 8.99 7.16
N GLU A 230 -7.09 7.92 6.47
CA GLU A 230 -7.76 8.02 5.16
C GLU A 230 -9.02 8.91 5.22
N LYS A 231 -9.78 8.82 6.32
CA LYS A 231 -10.94 9.69 6.53
C LYS A 231 -10.53 11.17 6.60
N MET A 232 -9.45 11.51 7.29
CA MET A 232 -8.96 12.90 7.38
C MET A 232 -8.53 13.45 6.02
N TYR A 233 -7.92 12.64 5.17
CA TYR A 233 -7.61 13.04 3.78
C TYR A 233 -8.89 13.38 3.01
N LYS A 234 -9.94 12.58 3.12
CA LYS A 234 -11.25 12.84 2.48
C LYS A 234 -11.91 14.09 3.04
N GLU A 235 -11.85 14.30 4.36
CA GLU A 235 -12.35 15.51 5.01
C GLU A 235 -11.59 16.77 4.54
N PHE A 236 -10.28 16.66 4.34
CA PHE A 236 -9.46 17.74 3.80
C PHE A 236 -9.89 18.11 2.35
N ILE A 237 -10.08 17.09 1.50
CA ILE A 237 -10.55 17.31 0.13
C ILE A 237 -11.94 17.98 0.13
N ASP A 238 -12.88 17.49 0.94
CA ASP A 238 -14.20 18.09 1.07
C ASP A 238 -14.13 19.56 1.52
N ALA A 239 -13.29 19.85 2.51
CA ALA A 239 -13.10 21.21 3.01
C ALA A 239 -12.46 22.15 1.98
N CYS A 240 -11.56 21.64 1.14
CA CYS A 240 -11.04 22.37 -0.01
C CYS A 240 -12.13 22.66 -1.04
N HIS A 241 -12.88 21.64 -1.41
CA HIS A 241 -13.99 21.75 -2.38
C HIS A 241 -15.08 22.70 -1.91
N GLU A 242 -15.42 22.71 -0.61
CA GLU A 242 -16.36 23.67 -0.02
C GLU A 242 -15.93 25.13 -0.22
N ARG A 243 -14.62 25.37 -0.32
CA ARG A 243 -14.03 26.69 -0.56
C ARG A 243 -13.71 26.97 -2.04
N GLY A 244 -14.16 26.12 -2.95
CA GLY A 244 -13.86 26.24 -4.37
C GLY A 244 -12.42 25.93 -4.75
N MET A 245 -11.66 25.26 -3.88
CA MET A 245 -10.27 24.86 -4.12
C MET A 245 -10.20 23.41 -4.58
N ALA A 246 -9.56 23.17 -5.72
CA ALA A 246 -9.20 21.82 -6.17
C ALA A 246 -8.06 21.24 -5.31
N VAL A 247 -7.98 19.91 -5.24
CA VAL A 247 -6.85 19.21 -4.65
C VAL A 247 -6.13 18.43 -5.74
N ILE A 248 -4.84 18.66 -5.88
CA ILE A 248 -3.95 17.99 -6.82
C ILE A 248 -3.06 17.07 -6.00
N LEU A 249 -2.95 15.81 -6.40
CA LEU A 249 -2.05 14.85 -5.77
C LEU A 249 -0.78 14.72 -6.60
N ASP A 250 0.36 15.06 -6.00
CA ASP A 250 1.67 14.76 -6.58
C ASP A 250 1.96 13.27 -6.36
N VAL A 251 2.17 12.53 -7.43
CA VAL A 251 2.36 11.09 -7.44
C VAL A 251 3.70 10.69 -8.04
N VAL A 252 4.32 9.66 -7.46
CA VAL A 252 5.66 9.20 -7.82
C VAL A 252 5.57 7.81 -8.44
N TYR A 253 5.65 7.73 -9.77
CA TYR A 253 5.63 6.44 -10.49
C TYR A 253 6.96 6.08 -11.17
N ASN A 254 8.00 6.88 -10.98
CA ASN A 254 9.34 6.59 -11.48
C ASN A 254 9.97 5.40 -10.75
N HIS A 255 9.79 5.32 -9.44
CA HIS A 255 10.50 4.37 -8.56
C HIS A 255 9.70 4.04 -7.30
N ALA A 256 10.19 3.03 -6.58
CA ALA A 256 9.80 2.73 -5.20
C ALA A 256 11.04 2.40 -4.36
N THR A 257 10.89 2.47 -3.04
CA THR A 257 11.95 2.04 -2.12
C THR A 257 12.07 0.53 -2.04
N GLY A 258 13.12 0.02 -1.42
CA GLY A 258 13.31 -1.41 -1.16
C GLY A 258 12.28 -2.00 -0.18
N SER A 259 11.46 -1.18 0.47
CA SER A 259 10.34 -1.63 1.31
C SER A 259 9.13 -2.09 0.49
N HIS A 260 9.07 -1.75 -0.79
CA HIS A 260 7.98 -2.15 -1.66
C HIS A 260 7.94 -3.69 -1.78
N PRO A 261 6.75 -4.34 -1.61
CA PRO A 261 6.63 -5.79 -1.66
C PRO A 261 7.16 -6.43 -2.95
N PHE A 262 6.93 -5.81 -4.11
CA PHE A 262 7.43 -6.32 -5.39
C PHE A 262 8.95 -6.18 -5.55
N ALA A 263 9.58 -5.23 -4.88
CA ALA A 263 11.04 -5.17 -4.81
C ALA A 263 11.58 -6.33 -3.97
N LYS A 264 11.00 -6.57 -2.77
CA LYS A 264 11.38 -7.66 -1.87
C LYS A 264 11.16 -9.05 -2.44
N MET A 265 10.11 -9.24 -3.21
CA MET A 265 9.71 -10.54 -3.77
C MET A 265 10.78 -11.14 -4.70
N TRP A 266 11.45 -10.29 -5.46
CA TRP A 266 12.57 -10.65 -6.35
C TRP A 266 13.74 -9.70 -6.12
N TRP A 267 14.52 -10.01 -5.08
CA TRP A 267 15.61 -9.19 -4.57
C TRP A 267 16.95 -9.91 -4.69
N ASN A 268 18.01 -9.15 -4.95
CA ASN A 268 19.38 -9.65 -4.97
C ASN A 268 20.16 -9.09 -3.77
N ASN A 269 20.36 -9.92 -2.76
CA ASN A 269 21.09 -9.56 -1.54
C ASN A 269 22.58 -9.24 -1.78
N THR A 270 23.17 -9.74 -2.87
CA THR A 270 24.60 -9.54 -3.14
C THR A 270 24.92 -8.09 -3.49
N ASN A 271 24.06 -7.46 -4.30
CA ASN A 271 24.25 -6.08 -4.75
C ASN A 271 23.25 -5.09 -4.14
N ASN A 272 22.37 -5.59 -3.27
CA ASN A 272 21.33 -4.81 -2.61
C ASN A 272 20.42 -4.05 -3.60
N LYS A 273 19.99 -4.75 -4.65
CA LYS A 273 19.11 -4.26 -5.71
C LYS A 273 18.01 -5.27 -6.01
N THR A 274 17.01 -4.83 -6.77
CA THR A 274 16.04 -5.73 -7.38
C THR A 274 16.76 -6.74 -8.30
N ALA A 275 16.31 -7.99 -8.27
CA ALA A 275 16.93 -9.06 -9.04
C ALA A 275 16.66 -8.89 -10.56
N SER A 276 17.52 -9.45 -11.40
CA SER A 276 17.40 -9.35 -12.87
C SER A 276 16.11 -9.99 -13.41
N ASN A 277 15.54 -10.94 -12.69
CA ASN A 277 14.27 -11.59 -13.03
C ASN A 277 13.03 -10.91 -12.41
N ASN A 278 13.20 -9.77 -11.73
CA ASN A 278 12.07 -9.01 -11.17
C ASN A 278 11.17 -8.50 -12.31
N PRO A 279 9.86 -8.86 -12.31
CA PRO A 279 8.97 -8.48 -13.41
C PRO A 279 8.44 -7.05 -13.32
N TYR A 280 8.65 -6.35 -12.19
CA TYR A 280 8.19 -4.97 -11.96
C TYR A 280 9.29 -3.92 -12.05
N PHE A 281 10.54 -4.28 -11.75
CA PHE A 281 11.64 -3.32 -11.61
C PHE A 281 12.78 -3.61 -12.55
N ASN A 282 13.43 -2.56 -13.05
CA ASN A 282 14.72 -2.63 -13.68
C ASN A 282 15.81 -2.78 -12.61
N VAL A 283 16.90 -3.47 -12.93
CA VAL A 283 18.09 -3.54 -12.06
C VAL A 283 18.77 -2.18 -11.98
N ASP A 284 18.90 -1.54 -13.12
CA ASP A 284 19.44 -0.19 -13.29
C ASP A 284 18.46 0.63 -14.13
N ALA A 285 18.28 1.90 -13.76
CA ALA A 285 17.39 2.79 -14.48
C ALA A 285 17.91 3.01 -15.93
N PRO A 286 17.06 2.89 -16.95
CA PRO A 286 17.43 3.13 -18.34
C PRO A 286 17.52 4.62 -18.72
N HIS A 287 17.53 5.51 -17.73
CA HIS A 287 17.54 6.96 -17.86
C HIS A 287 18.42 7.62 -16.77
N PRO A 288 18.76 8.90 -16.89
CA PRO A 288 19.68 9.57 -15.94
C PRO A 288 19.09 9.88 -14.56
N TYR A 289 17.78 9.70 -14.38
CA TYR A 289 17.06 10.01 -13.14
C TYR A 289 16.93 8.77 -12.21
N SER A 290 18.05 8.09 -11.97
CA SER A 290 18.09 6.92 -11.10
C SER A 290 17.91 7.29 -9.64
N VAL A 291 16.80 6.87 -9.05
CA VAL A 291 16.48 7.04 -7.63
C VAL A 291 15.87 5.75 -7.11
N PHE A 292 16.31 5.23 -5.98
CA PHE A 292 15.84 3.98 -5.40
C PHE A 292 15.77 2.82 -6.42
N HIS A 293 14.61 2.17 -6.59
CA HIS A 293 14.40 1.05 -7.51
C HIS A 293 13.44 1.46 -8.62
N ASP A 294 13.93 1.41 -9.85
CA ASP A 294 13.26 1.93 -11.02
C ASP A 294 12.15 0.99 -11.51
N PHE A 295 10.91 1.50 -11.64
CA PHE A 295 9.83 0.74 -12.24
C PHE A 295 10.06 0.51 -13.74
N ASN A 296 9.86 -0.73 -14.20
CA ASN A 296 9.86 -1.05 -15.60
C ASN A 296 8.51 -0.73 -16.25
N HIS A 297 8.36 0.46 -16.78
CA HIS A 297 7.11 0.93 -17.39
C HIS A 297 6.74 0.23 -18.73
N GLU A 298 7.63 -0.57 -19.29
CA GLU A 298 7.31 -1.46 -20.42
C GLU A 298 6.59 -2.74 -19.97
N SER A 299 6.63 -3.04 -18.66
CA SER A 299 5.93 -4.19 -18.09
C SER A 299 4.43 -3.91 -17.99
N GLU A 300 3.60 -4.79 -18.54
CA GLU A 300 2.14 -4.74 -18.39
C GLU A 300 1.71 -4.81 -16.91
N LEU A 301 2.48 -5.51 -16.08
CA LEU A 301 2.23 -5.59 -14.63
C LEU A 301 2.33 -4.21 -13.98
N VAL A 302 3.37 -3.44 -14.32
CA VAL A 302 3.56 -2.07 -13.83
C VAL A 302 2.47 -1.14 -14.37
N GLN A 303 2.16 -1.22 -15.66
CA GLN A 303 1.10 -0.41 -16.28
C GLN A 303 -0.25 -0.66 -15.60
N ASN A 304 -0.59 -1.91 -15.34
CA ASN A 304 -1.82 -2.28 -14.62
C ASN A 304 -1.80 -1.82 -13.16
N PHE A 305 -0.66 -1.91 -12.49
CA PHE A 305 -0.50 -1.42 -11.12
C PHE A 305 -0.72 0.09 -11.04
N VAL A 306 -0.07 0.86 -11.90
CA VAL A 306 -0.22 2.33 -11.97
C VAL A 306 -1.66 2.71 -12.34
N LYS A 307 -2.27 2.04 -13.32
CA LYS A 307 -3.67 2.27 -13.70
C LYS A 307 -4.61 2.05 -12.51
N ARG A 308 -4.47 0.95 -11.78
CA ARG A 308 -5.27 0.67 -10.57
C ARG A 308 -5.05 1.72 -9.49
N ASN A 309 -3.83 2.18 -9.33
CA ASN A 309 -3.51 3.21 -8.34
C ASN A 309 -4.17 4.55 -8.70
N LEU A 310 -4.09 4.97 -9.95
CA LEU A 310 -4.79 6.17 -10.42
C LEU A 310 -6.33 6.08 -10.29
N GLN A 311 -6.90 4.90 -10.42
CA GLN A 311 -8.33 4.67 -10.18
C GLN A 311 -8.71 4.67 -8.70
N PHE A 312 -7.76 4.36 -7.84
CA PHE A 312 -7.94 4.37 -6.40
C PHE A 312 -7.91 5.80 -5.85
N LEU A 313 -6.96 6.63 -6.31
CA LEU A 313 -6.80 8.03 -5.91
C LEU A 313 -7.94 8.92 -6.44
#